data_f492a641034235ad28ea29980ee380da
#
_entry.id   f492a641034235ad28ea29980ee380da
#
_cell.length_a   1.000
_cell.length_b   1.000
_cell.length_c   1.000
_cell.angle_alpha   90.00
_cell.angle_beta   90.00
_cell.angle_gamma   90.00
#
_symmetry.space_group_name_H-M   'P 1'
#
loop_
_entity.id
_entity.type
_entity.pdbx_description
1 polymer ?
#
loop_
_entity_poly.entity_id
_entity_poly.type
_entity_poly.pdbx_seq_one_letter_code
_entity_poly.pdbx_strand_id
1 'polypeptide(L)'
;MKLLEDRILKDGHIGADNVLKVDSFLNHQIDVSFVCELGKEFYRLFKDENITKILTIEASGIGIACLAAQYFNVPVVFAKKTKTINIYSDTYNATVHSYTHKKDYDIVV
;
A
#
# COMPACT_ATOMS: atom_id res chain seq x y z
N MET A 1 -9.51 9.96 -7.84
CA MET A 1 -9.93 10.22 -6.44
C MET A 1 -9.48 11.62 -6.06
N LYS A 2 -10.43 12.53 -6.03
CA LYS A 2 -10.15 13.96 -5.80
C LYS A 2 -9.50 14.24 -4.45
N LEU A 3 -9.89 13.53 -3.41
CA LEU A 3 -9.32 13.65 -2.07
C LEU A 3 -7.80 13.48 -2.08
N LEU A 4 -7.32 12.46 -2.77
CA LEU A 4 -5.89 12.19 -2.89
C LEU A 4 -5.18 13.22 -3.78
N GLU A 5 -5.78 13.56 -4.90
CA GLU A 5 -5.24 14.57 -5.83
C GLU A 5 -5.06 15.91 -5.14
N ASP A 6 -6.04 16.38 -4.40
CA ASP A 6 -5.99 17.64 -3.67
C ASP A 6 -4.87 17.62 -2.60
N ARG A 7 -4.69 16.49 -1.90
CA ARG A 7 -3.62 16.37 -0.90
C ARG A 7 -2.23 16.36 -1.55
N ILE A 8 -2.08 15.69 -2.69
CA ILE A 8 -0.83 15.68 -3.43
C ILE A 8 -0.46 17.09 -3.90
N LEU A 9 -1.44 17.84 -4.41
CA LEU A 9 -1.21 19.22 -4.83
C LEU A 9 -0.81 20.14 -3.67
N LYS A 10 -1.36 19.88 -2.48
CA LYS A 10 -1.09 20.67 -1.29
C LYS A 10 0.26 20.34 -0.64
N ASP A 11 0.55 19.07 -0.41
CA ASP A 11 1.65 18.61 0.43
C ASP A 11 2.68 17.74 -0.29
N GLY A 12 2.39 17.28 -1.50
CA GLY A 12 3.35 16.56 -2.33
C GLY A 12 4.35 17.51 -2.96
N HIS A 13 5.52 17.00 -3.29
CA HIS A 13 6.51 17.78 -4.03
C HIS A 13 7.31 16.87 -4.96
N ILE A 14 7.91 17.49 -5.99
CA ILE A 14 8.72 16.78 -6.95
C ILE A 14 10.18 17.01 -6.59
N GLY A 15 10.92 15.92 -6.35
CA GLY A 15 12.33 15.96 -6.06
C GLY A 15 13.19 16.24 -7.31
N ALA A 16 14.52 16.40 -7.09
CA ALA A 16 15.47 16.72 -8.15
C ALA A 16 15.55 15.64 -9.26
N ASP A 17 15.15 14.43 -8.97
CA ASP A 17 15.11 13.28 -9.88
C ASP A 17 13.74 13.10 -10.56
N ASN A 18 12.89 14.12 -10.50
CA ASN A 18 11.54 14.12 -11.05
C ASN A 18 10.61 13.06 -10.44
N VAL A 19 10.88 12.67 -9.19
CA VAL A 19 10.07 11.72 -8.43
C VAL A 19 9.08 12.49 -7.56
N LEU A 20 7.80 12.12 -7.63
CA LEU A 20 6.78 12.66 -6.73
C LEU A 20 7.00 12.12 -5.32
N LYS A 21 7.16 13.02 -4.36
CA LYS A 21 7.33 12.67 -2.95
C LYS A 21 6.07 12.97 -2.16
N VAL A 22 5.59 11.95 -1.47
CA VAL A 22 4.38 11.98 -0.62
C VAL A 22 4.68 11.45 0.79
N ASP A 23 5.95 11.52 1.17
CA ASP A 23 6.47 10.92 2.39
C ASP A 23 6.02 11.62 3.66
N SER A 24 5.51 12.84 3.57
CA SER A 24 4.99 13.57 4.74
C SER A 24 3.62 13.11 5.22
N PHE A 25 2.87 12.38 4.38
CA PHE A 25 1.51 11.98 4.76
C PHE A 25 1.12 10.55 4.37
N LEU A 26 1.91 9.86 3.57
CA LEU A 26 1.48 8.59 3.00
C LEU A 26 2.45 7.42 3.20
N ASN A 27 3.74 7.58 2.92
CA ASN A 27 4.65 6.43 2.84
C ASN A 27 5.91 6.50 3.72
N HIS A 28 6.05 7.52 4.52
CA HIS A 28 7.08 7.61 5.56
C HIS A 28 6.44 8.03 6.87
N GLN A 29 5.79 9.18 6.87
CA GLN A 29 4.83 9.56 7.90
C GLN A 29 3.44 9.29 7.35
N ILE A 30 2.58 8.67 8.14
CA ILE A 30 1.20 8.39 7.76
C ILE A 30 0.30 9.37 8.50
N ASP A 31 -0.38 10.21 7.75
CA ASP A 31 -1.48 11.01 8.29
C ASP A 31 -2.69 10.10 8.44
N VAL A 32 -2.88 9.56 9.64
CA VAL A 32 -3.88 8.53 9.92
C VAL A 32 -5.28 9.00 9.58
N SER A 33 -5.61 10.23 9.93
CA SER A 33 -6.92 10.82 9.66
C SER A 33 -7.20 10.89 8.16
N PHE A 34 -6.22 11.34 7.40
CA PHE A 34 -6.30 11.40 5.94
C PHE A 34 -6.41 10.01 5.31
N VAL A 35 -5.60 9.06 5.75
CA VAL A 35 -5.65 7.70 5.21
C VAL A 35 -6.94 6.98 5.57
N CYS A 36 -7.54 7.28 6.72
CA CYS A 36 -8.90 6.82 7.03
C CYS A 36 -9.92 7.34 6.03
N GLU A 37 -9.83 8.60 5.63
CA GLU A 37 -10.72 9.15 4.58
C GLU A 37 -10.48 8.47 3.23
N LEU A 38 -9.24 8.13 2.89
CA LEU A 38 -8.96 7.31 1.71
C LEU A 38 -9.61 5.93 1.83
N GLY A 39 -9.57 5.32 2.99
CA GLY A 39 -10.20 4.03 3.24
C GLY A 39 -11.72 4.07 3.04
N LYS A 40 -12.38 5.13 3.50
CA LYS A 40 -13.80 5.35 3.24
C LYS A 40 -14.09 5.46 1.76
N GLU A 41 -13.23 6.15 1.02
CA GLU A 41 -13.38 6.30 -0.42
C GLU A 41 -13.19 4.97 -1.15
N PHE A 42 -12.22 4.16 -0.74
CA PHE A 42 -12.09 2.80 -1.26
C PHE A 42 -13.35 1.98 -1.01
N TYR A 43 -13.91 2.08 0.20
CA TYR A 43 -15.15 1.38 0.52
C TYR A 43 -16.30 1.84 -0.38
N ARG A 44 -16.44 3.14 -0.59
CA ARG A 44 -17.46 3.69 -1.48
C ARG A 44 -17.34 3.14 -2.90
N LEU A 45 -16.11 2.99 -3.40
CA LEU A 45 -15.85 2.49 -4.75
C LEU A 45 -16.08 0.99 -4.90
N PHE A 46 -15.80 0.21 -3.86
CA PHE A 46 -15.76 -1.25 -3.95
C PHE A 46 -16.77 -1.98 -3.05
N LYS A 47 -17.65 -1.26 -2.37
CA LYS A 47 -18.59 -1.87 -1.40
C LYS A 47 -19.52 -2.92 -2.01
N ASP A 48 -19.82 -2.81 -3.29
CA ASP A 48 -20.70 -3.75 -4.00
C ASP A 48 -19.95 -4.96 -4.56
N GLU A 49 -18.63 -4.95 -4.44
CA GLU A 49 -17.80 -6.11 -4.75
C GLU A 49 -17.72 -7.02 -3.50
N ASN A 50 -17.63 -8.31 -3.73
CA ASN A 50 -17.52 -9.26 -2.62
C ASN A 50 -16.07 -9.32 -2.11
N ILE A 51 -15.61 -8.27 -1.44
CA ILE A 51 -14.27 -8.19 -0.89
C ILE A 51 -14.22 -9.03 0.39
N THR A 52 -13.39 -10.03 0.40
CA THR A 52 -13.20 -10.91 1.57
C THR A 52 -11.84 -10.73 2.24
N LYS A 53 -10.91 -10.06 1.58
CA LYS A 53 -9.54 -9.90 2.06
C LYS A 53 -8.86 -8.76 1.31
N ILE A 54 -7.95 -8.05 1.96
CA ILE A 54 -7.12 -7.03 1.31
C ILE A 54 -5.68 -7.54 1.29
N LEU A 55 -5.07 -7.53 0.12
CA LEU A 55 -3.67 -7.93 -0.07
C LEU A 55 -2.82 -6.68 -0.30
N THR A 56 -1.71 -6.61 0.38
CA THR A 56 -0.71 -5.56 0.20
C THR A 56 0.71 -6.14 0.26
N ILE A 57 1.71 -5.28 0.15
CA ILE A 57 3.13 -5.66 0.24
C ILE A 57 3.81 -4.80 1.30
N GLU A 58 4.71 -5.40 2.08
CA GLU A 58 5.52 -4.61 3.03
C GLU A 58 6.39 -3.56 2.29
N ALA A 59 6.69 -2.39 2.84
CA ALA A 59 6.24 -2.05 4.19
C ALA A 59 5.16 -0.96 4.19
N SER A 60 5.26 0.06 3.35
CA SER A 60 4.42 1.26 3.40
C SER A 60 2.94 0.99 3.12
N GLY A 61 2.63 -0.05 2.34
CA GLY A 61 1.25 -0.42 2.03
C GLY A 61 0.47 -1.01 3.20
N ILE A 62 1.15 -1.52 4.22
CA ILE A 62 0.48 -2.21 5.34
C ILE A 62 -0.41 -1.25 6.13
N GLY A 63 0.10 -0.07 6.46
CA GLY A 63 -0.69 0.93 7.21
C GLY A 63 -1.94 1.35 6.46
N ILE A 64 -1.80 1.64 5.18
CA ILE A 64 -2.91 2.04 4.31
C ILE A 64 -3.96 0.93 4.23
N ALA A 65 -3.50 -0.31 4.00
CA ALA A 65 -4.38 -1.47 3.90
C ALA A 65 -5.16 -1.71 5.20
N CYS A 66 -4.50 -1.60 6.36
CA CYS A 66 -5.16 -1.80 7.65
C CYS A 66 -6.23 -0.74 7.92
N LEU A 67 -5.94 0.52 7.63
CA LEU A 67 -6.90 1.61 7.83
C LEU A 67 -8.08 1.48 6.85
N ALA A 68 -7.85 1.02 5.62
CA ALA A 68 -8.93 0.77 4.67
C ALA A 68 -9.76 -0.46 5.05
N ALA A 69 -9.12 -1.52 5.51
CA ALA A 69 -9.78 -2.81 5.83
C ALA A 69 -10.84 -2.70 6.91
N GLN A 70 -10.72 -1.74 7.83
CA GLN A 70 -11.72 -1.54 8.87
C GLN A 70 -13.11 -1.23 8.30
N TYR A 71 -13.19 -0.55 7.15
CA TYR A 71 -14.47 -0.23 6.51
C TYR A 71 -15.07 -1.42 5.78
N PHE A 72 -14.25 -2.35 5.33
CA PHE A 72 -14.68 -3.61 4.70
C PHE A 72 -14.93 -4.71 5.72
N ASN A 73 -14.45 -4.54 6.94
CA ASN A 73 -14.51 -5.56 8.00
C ASN A 73 -13.90 -6.89 7.55
N VAL A 74 -12.71 -6.82 6.95
CA VAL A 74 -11.98 -7.99 6.42
C VAL A 74 -10.54 -7.98 6.91
N PRO A 75 -9.87 -9.15 6.92
CA PRO A 75 -8.47 -9.21 7.26
C PRO A 75 -7.57 -8.62 6.16
N VAL A 76 -6.36 -8.24 6.56
CA VAL A 76 -5.30 -7.83 5.66
C VAL A 76 -4.24 -8.92 5.63
N VAL A 77 -3.80 -9.27 4.43
CA VAL A 77 -2.66 -10.16 4.20
C VAL A 77 -1.57 -9.34 3.53
N PHE A 78 -0.35 -9.46 3.98
CA PHE A 78 0.74 -8.77 3.31
C PHE A 78 1.82 -9.73 2.85
N ALA A 79 2.28 -9.53 1.62
CA ALA A 79 3.40 -10.24 1.07
C ALA A 79 4.69 -9.71 1.68
N LYS A 80 5.57 -10.63 2.05
CA LYS A 80 6.88 -10.29 2.61
C LYS A 80 7.92 -10.21 1.52
N LYS A 81 8.79 -9.22 1.58
CA LYS A 81 9.98 -9.15 0.76
C LYS A 81 11.06 -10.02 1.37
N THR A 82 11.67 -10.87 0.56
CA THR A 82 12.75 -11.74 1.00
C THR A 82 13.88 -11.77 -0.03
N LYS A 83 15.10 -12.04 0.41
CA LYS A 83 16.25 -12.19 -0.50
C LYS A 83 16.40 -13.62 -1.02
N THR A 84 15.79 -14.59 -0.32
CA THR A 84 15.82 -16.00 -0.69
C THR A 84 14.43 -16.57 -0.56
N ILE A 85 14.00 -17.29 -1.59
CA ILE A 85 12.74 -18.03 -1.53
C ILE A 85 12.97 -19.28 -0.69
N ASN A 86 12.43 -19.29 0.53
CA ASN A 86 12.21 -20.54 1.24
C ASN A 86 10.88 -21.10 0.73
N ILE A 87 10.96 -22.22 0.04
CA ILE A 87 9.80 -22.86 -0.54
C ILE A 87 8.99 -23.47 0.61
N TYR A 88 7.96 -22.76 1.02
CA TYR A 88 6.89 -23.32 1.88
C TYR A 88 5.80 -23.80 0.96
N SER A 89 5.23 -24.98 1.26
CA SER A 89 4.30 -25.69 0.38
C SER A 89 2.98 -24.96 0.10
N ASP A 90 2.66 -23.93 0.87
CA ASP A 90 1.37 -23.24 0.81
C ASP A 90 1.52 -21.72 0.60
N THR A 91 2.54 -21.31 -0.14
CA THR A 91 2.82 -19.89 -0.40
C THR A 91 2.78 -19.55 -1.88
N TYR A 92 2.41 -18.32 -2.18
CA TYR A 92 2.54 -17.74 -3.52
C TYR A 92 3.79 -16.87 -3.57
N ASN A 93 4.52 -16.94 -4.67
CA ASN A 93 5.79 -16.26 -4.83
C ASN A 93 5.84 -15.47 -6.13
N ALA A 94 6.50 -14.31 -6.11
CA ALA A 94 6.80 -13.53 -7.30
C ALA A 94 8.10 -12.75 -7.09
N THR A 95 8.78 -12.41 -8.18
CA THR A 95 9.95 -11.53 -8.13
C THR A 95 9.54 -10.13 -8.55
N VAL A 96 9.91 -9.12 -7.76
CA VAL A 96 9.63 -7.72 -8.05
C VAL A 96 10.92 -6.91 -8.04
N HIS A 97 10.98 -5.92 -8.94
CA HIS A 97 12.07 -4.96 -8.97
C HIS A 97 11.74 -3.74 -8.11
N SER A 98 12.61 -3.43 -7.16
CA SER A 98 12.43 -2.23 -6.33
C SER A 98 13.15 -1.05 -6.97
N TYR A 99 12.39 -0.06 -7.37
CA TYR A 99 12.94 1.20 -7.90
C TYR A 99 13.67 2.01 -6.84
N THR A 100 13.26 1.91 -5.60
CA THR A 100 13.87 2.63 -4.48
C THR A 100 15.23 2.06 -4.12
N HIS A 101 15.34 0.75 -4.05
CA HIS A 101 16.57 0.04 -3.67
C HIS A 101 17.38 -0.46 -4.85
N LYS A 102 16.85 -0.36 -6.07
CA LYS A 102 17.46 -0.85 -7.32
C LYS A 102 17.89 -2.33 -7.26
N LYS A 103 17.07 -3.13 -6.58
CA LYS A 103 17.28 -4.57 -6.39
C LYS A 103 16.02 -5.33 -6.70
N ASP A 104 16.20 -6.58 -7.08
CA ASP A 104 15.08 -7.50 -7.20
C ASP A 104 14.83 -8.15 -5.84
N TYR A 105 13.57 -8.26 -5.49
CA TYR A 105 13.12 -8.95 -4.29
C TYR A 105 12.15 -10.05 -4.65
N ASP A 106 12.26 -11.17 -3.95
CA ASP A 106 11.22 -12.17 -3.95
C ASP A 106 10.17 -11.78 -2.93
N ILE A 107 8.91 -11.83 -3.34
CA ILE A 107 7.80 -11.61 -2.45
C ILE A 107 7.07 -12.92 -2.19
N VAL A 108 6.65 -13.10 -0.96
CA VAL A 108 5.99 -14.33 -0.52
C VAL A 108 4.75 -13.98 0.29
N VAL A 109 3.66 -14.64 -0.03
CA VAL A 109 2.41 -14.51 0.70
C VAL A 109 1.80 -15.88 1.00
#